data_3a9309c589e84ce99c38c94116bf3fa3
#
_entry.id   3a9309c589e84ce99c38c94116bf3fa3
#
_cell.length_a   1.000
_cell.length_b   1.000
_cell.length_c   1.000
_cell.angle_alpha   90.00
_cell.angle_beta   90.00
_cell.angle_gamma   90.00
#
_symmetry.space_group_name_H-M   'P 1'
#
loop_
_entity.id
_entity.type
_entity.pdbx_description
1 polymer ?
#
loop_
_entity_poly.entity_id
_entity_poly.type
_entity_poly.pdbx_seq_one_letter_code
_entity_poly.pdbx_strand_id
1 'polypeptide(L)'
;MKDTTQHIAVLFLLSLMGLGWTSVASAGDNHVHVEQVSSGDVDLNITQQGYDNEIKFTFAHSGNTFNLLQTGNGNSISWVSYWGPGKSWGGDVDGTNNTENVSQTGGATYGRHIWGNSNTVDVYQNGSHTHNIDVHSNSVDHEIHQSGSGSHYAHTYFYGSATGSDTSIMQRGSGNHNAQIQLQGNYPTTLNLLQEGSTNKSYTLTQNCQTTTGCSVSVTQQ
;
A
#
# COMPACT_ATOMS: atom_id res chain seq x y z
N MET A 1 -3.27 -31.52 -21.99
CA MET A 1 -3.39 -31.41 -20.53
C MET A 1 -2.06 -30.87 -20.01
N LYS A 2 -1.97 -29.62 -19.70
CA LYS A 2 -0.79 -29.01 -19.05
C LYS A 2 -0.97 -29.16 -17.55
N ASP A 3 -0.02 -29.83 -16.94
CA ASP A 3 0.08 -30.04 -15.51
C ASP A 3 0.30 -28.68 -14.85
N THR A 4 -0.69 -28.20 -14.10
CA THR A 4 -0.59 -26.98 -13.32
C THR A 4 0.02 -27.31 -11.97
N THR A 5 1.32 -27.28 -11.89
CA THR A 5 2.06 -27.38 -10.63
C THR A 5 1.92 -26.07 -9.87
N GLN A 6 1.19 -26.11 -8.77
CA GLN A 6 1.15 -24.97 -7.83
C GLN A 6 2.48 -24.92 -7.08
N HIS A 7 3.23 -23.85 -7.28
CA HIS A 7 4.37 -23.54 -6.45
C HIS A 7 3.96 -22.54 -5.37
N ILE A 8 3.56 -23.04 -4.20
CA ILE A 8 3.52 -22.26 -2.98
C ILE A 8 4.88 -22.43 -2.31
N ALA A 9 5.79 -21.50 -2.55
CA ALA A 9 7.04 -21.45 -1.82
C ALA A 9 6.83 -20.59 -0.57
N VAL A 10 6.51 -21.22 0.55
CA VAL A 10 6.51 -20.60 1.86
C VAL A 10 7.83 -20.93 2.51
N LEU A 11 8.77 -20.02 2.51
CA LEU A 11 10.05 -20.16 3.19
C LEU A 11 9.92 -19.67 4.62
N PHE A 12 9.94 -20.61 5.59
CA PHE A 12 9.90 -20.29 7.01
C PHE A 12 11.30 -20.26 7.62
N LEU A 13 11.64 -19.17 8.25
CA LEU A 13 12.63 -19.16 9.33
C LEU A 13 11.86 -18.90 10.63
N LEU A 14 11.56 -19.98 11.34
CA LEU A 14 10.81 -19.93 12.60
C LEU A 14 11.70 -19.45 13.73
N SER A 15 11.27 -18.40 14.45
CA SER A 15 11.43 -18.34 15.88
C SER A 15 10.04 -18.30 16.53
N LEU A 16 9.79 -19.30 17.39
CA LEU A 16 8.52 -19.58 18.03
C LEU A 16 7.95 -18.36 18.76
N MET A 17 6.73 -17.93 18.40
CA MET A 17 5.61 -17.60 19.29
C MET A 17 4.46 -16.95 18.49
N GLY A 18 3.33 -17.63 18.49
CA GLY A 18 1.99 -17.05 18.30
C GLY A 18 1.63 -16.47 16.94
N LEU A 19 1.60 -17.28 15.87
CA LEU A 19 1.11 -16.86 14.57
C LEU A 19 -0.24 -17.51 14.25
N GLY A 20 -1.26 -16.67 14.07
CA GLY A 20 -2.53 -17.11 13.47
C GLY A 20 -2.44 -16.92 11.94
N TRP A 21 -2.48 -18.01 11.18
CA TRP A 21 -2.37 -18.00 9.73
C TRP A 21 -3.67 -18.47 9.08
N THR A 22 -4.18 -17.71 8.13
CA THR A 22 -5.16 -18.23 7.18
C THR A 22 -4.73 -17.85 5.77
N SER A 23 -4.33 -18.85 4.97
CA SER A 23 -4.11 -18.66 3.54
C SER A 23 -5.12 -19.48 2.75
N VAL A 24 -5.85 -18.87 1.84
CA VAL A 24 -6.67 -19.56 0.85
C VAL A 24 -6.13 -19.20 -0.53
N ALA A 25 -5.45 -20.14 -1.18
CA ALA A 25 -5.03 -20.03 -2.57
C ALA A 25 -5.95 -20.87 -3.45
N SER A 26 -6.52 -20.28 -4.49
CA SER A 26 -7.32 -20.96 -5.50
C SER A 26 -6.69 -20.77 -6.89
N ALA A 27 -6.24 -21.86 -7.44
CA ALA A 27 -5.84 -22.16 -8.83
C ALA A 27 -5.22 -21.04 -9.68
N GLY A 28 -3.94 -21.19 -10.02
CA GLY A 28 -3.18 -20.35 -10.93
C GLY A 28 -1.82 -19.97 -10.33
N ASP A 29 -0.98 -19.31 -11.08
CA ASP A 29 0.35 -18.91 -10.67
C ASP A 29 0.28 -17.71 -9.67
N ASN A 30 -0.33 -17.93 -8.50
CA ASN A 30 -0.30 -16.96 -7.41
C ASN A 30 1.01 -17.09 -6.64
N HIS A 31 1.68 -15.98 -6.43
CA HIS A 31 2.94 -15.92 -5.70
C HIS A 31 2.71 -15.27 -4.34
N VAL A 32 3.26 -15.85 -3.29
CA VAL A 32 3.39 -15.25 -1.96
C VAL A 32 4.83 -15.45 -1.51
N HIS A 33 5.51 -14.38 -1.21
CA HIS A 33 6.84 -14.41 -0.61
C HIS A 33 6.77 -13.60 0.68
N VAL A 34 7.18 -14.19 1.80
CA VAL A 34 7.21 -13.52 3.09
C VAL A 34 8.57 -13.80 3.72
N GLU A 35 9.31 -12.76 4.04
CA GLU A 35 10.57 -12.85 4.77
C GLU A 35 10.47 -12.02 6.04
N GLN A 36 10.80 -12.61 7.19
CA GLN A 36 10.83 -11.91 8.46
C GLN A 36 12.27 -11.91 8.99
N VAL A 37 12.84 -10.74 9.14
CA VAL A 37 14.27 -10.58 9.47
C VAL A 37 14.52 -10.45 10.97
N SER A 38 13.51 -10.11 11.78
CA SER A 38 13.63 -10.01 13.23
C SER A 38 12.49 -10.69 13.99
N SER A 39 12.73 -10.99 15.25
CA SER A 39 11.75 -11.61 16.14
C SER A 39 10.70 -10.58 16.59
N GLY A 40 9.44 -10.85 16.35
CA GLY A 40 8.33 -10.03 16.82
C GLY A 40 6.98 -10.52 16.33
N ASP A 41 5.92 -10.02 16.93
CA ASP A 41 4.56 -10.38 16.56
C ASP A 41 4.21 -9.73 15.20
N VAL A 42 3.92 -10.56 14.21
CA VAL A 42 3.34 -10.14 12.94
C VAL A 42 2.03 -10.89 12.76
N ASP A 43 0.95 -10.17 12.62
CA ASP A 43 -0.34 -10.72 12.22
C ASP A 43 -0.51 -10.54 10.71
N LEU A 44 -0.64 -11.66 9.98
CA LEU A 44 -0.66 -11.66 8.54
C LEU A 44 -1.82 -12.50 8.01
N ASN A 45 -2.81 -11.83 7.43
CA ASN A 45 -3.93 -12.44 6.74
C ASN A 45 -3.83 -12.17 5.24
N ILE A 46 -3.58 -13.22 4.46
CA ILE A 46 -3.49 -13.13 2.99
C ILE A 46 -4.58 -13.99 2.36
N THR A 47 -5.36 -13.39 1.49
CA THR A 47 -6.31 -14.10 0.63
C THR A 47 -6.08 -13.72 -0.82
N GLN A 48 -5.78 -14.69 -1.68
CA GLN A 48 -5.66 -14.51 -3.13
C GLN A 48 -6.66 -15.39 -3.85
N GLN A 49 -7.45 -14.78 -4.73
CA GLN A 49 -8.42 -15.47 -5.60
C GLN A 49 -8.18 -15.05 -7.05
N GLY A 50 -8.05 -15.99 -7.95
CA GLY A 50 -7.73 -15.75 -9.36
C GLY A 50 -6.35 -16.27 -9.71
N TYR A 51 -5.69 -15.67 -10.69
CA TYR A 51 -4.35 -16.09 -11.16
C TYR A 51 -3.44 -14.88 -11.38
N ASP A 52 -2.12 -15.14 -11.42
CA ASP A 52 -1.08 -14.13 -11.61
C ASP A 52 -1.11 -13.00 -10.55
N ASN A 53 -1.53 -13.31 -9.31
CA ASN A 53 -1.45 -12.37 -8.20
C ASN A 53 -0.13 -12.55 -7.46
N GLU A 54 0.50 -11.45 -7.09
CA GLU A 54 1.78 -11.46 -6.39
C GLU A 54 1.73 -10.65 -5.09
N ILE A 55 2.28 -11.20 -4.03
CA ILE A 55 2.53 -10.50 -2.76
C ILE A 55 3.98 -10.79 -2.36
N LYS A 56 4.77 -9.76 -2.17
CA LYS A 56 6.12 -9.86 -1.62
C LYS A 56 6.23 -9.02 -0.37
N PHE A 57 6.88 -9.55 0.64
CA PHE A 57 7.07 -8.89 1.92
C PHE A 57 8.50 -9.06 2.44
N THR A 58 8.95 -8.06 3.16
CA THR A 58 10.09 -8.13 4.06
C THR A 58 9.73 -7.35 5.33
N PHE A 59 9.88 -7.95 6.49
CA PHE A 59 9.57 -7.32 7.77
C PHE A 59 10.84 -7.18 8.58
N ALA A 60 10.98 -6.09 9.29
CA ALA A 60 12.12 -5.89 10.17
C ALA A 60 11.76 -5.77 11.66
N HIS A 61 10.54 -5.45 12.04
CA HIS A 61 10.15 -5.17 13.42
C HIS A 61 8.78 -5.72 13.82
N SER A 62 8.48 -5.65 15.13
CA SER A 62 7.35 -6.29 15.78
C SER A 62 6.04 -5.48 15.76
N GLY A 63 4.93 -6.17 15.99
CA GLY A 63 3.60 -5.57 16.20
C GLY A 63 2.94 -5.07 14.92
N ASN A 64 3.41 -5.47 13.75
CA ASN A 64 2.78 -5.09 12.47
C ASN A 64 1.62 -6.02 12.12
N THR A 65 0.54 -5.46 11.59
CA THR A 65 -0.65 -6.19 11.14
C THR A 65 -0.89 -5.95 9.66
N PHE A 66 -1.09 -7.04 8.91
CA PHE A 66 -1.34 -6.99 7.46
C PHE A 66 -2.57 -7.80 7.08
N ASN A 67 -3.56 -7.15 6.50
CA ASN A 67 -4.75 -7.77 5.95
C ASN A 67 -4.79 -7.54 4.44
N LEU A 68 -4.49 -8.55 3.65
CA LEU A 68 -4.25 -8.42 2.23
C LEU A 68 -5.21 -9.31 1.46
N LEU A 69 -6.07 -8.71 0.66
CA LEU A 69 -7.03 -9.37 -0.20
C LEU A 69 -6.75 -9.00 -1.67
N GLN A 70 -6.47 -10.01 -2.48
CA GLN A 70 -6.40 -9.87 -3.94
C GLN A 70 -7.44 -10.77 -4.60
N THR A 71 -8.32 -10.16 -5.39
CA THR A 71 -9.37 -10.85 -6.14
C THR A 71 -9.26 -10.50 -7.62
N GLY A 72 -9.43 -11.47 -8.49
CA GLY A 72 -9.19 -11.31 -9.93
C GLY A 72 -7.75 -11.61 -10.29
N ASN A 73 -7.28 -11.07 -11.41
CA ASN A 73 -6.01 -11.51 -11.99
C ASN A 73 -5.00 -10.36 -12.08
N GLY A 74 -3.73 -10.69 -11.90
CA GLY A 74 -2.63 -9.77 -12.11
C GLY A 74 -2.53 -8.65 -11.08
N ASN A 75 -3.06 -8.85 -9.86
CA ASN A 75 -2.85 -7.89 -8.78
C ASN A 75 -1.44 -8.04 -8.20
N SER A 76 -0.81 -6.94 -7.89
CA SER A 76 0.52 -6.94 -7.30
C SER A 76 0.59 -6.04 -6.07
N ILE A 77 1.13 -6.58 -4.99
CA ILE A 77 1.58 -5.81 -3.84
C ILE A 77 3.09 -5.99 -3.81
N SER A 78 3.81 -5.02 -4.32
CA SER A 78 5.26 -5.10 -4.40
C SER A 78 5.85 -3.69 -4.38
N TRP A 79 7.06 -3.60 -3.86
CA TRP A 79 7.85 -2.39 -3.98
C TRP A 79 8.26 -2.15 -5.45
N VAL A 80 8.00 -0.96 -5.94
CA VAL A 80 8.60 -0.48 -7.19
C VAL A 80 9.74 0.46 -6.81
N SER A 81 10.98 -0.01 -6.98
CA SER A 81 12.17 0.79 -6.69
C SER A 81 12.18 2.09 -7.50
N TYR A 82 12.12 3.23 -6.82
CA TYR A 82 12.29 4.55 -7.44
C TYR A 82 13.76 4.95 -7.63
N TRP A 83 14.71 4.18 -7.12
CA TRP A 83 16.15 4.50 -7.13
C TRP A 83 16.94 3.62 -8.10
N GLY A 84 16.71 3.76 -9.41
CA GLY A 84 17.59 3.27 -10.46
C GLY A 84 17.64 1.74 -10.67
N PRO A 85 18.23 1.28 -11.78
CA PRO A 85 18.25 -0.13 -12.14
C PRO A 85 19.14 -0.93 -11.19
N GLY A 86 18.56 -1.94 -10.54
CA GLY A 86 19.28 -2.98 -9.82
C GLY A 86 19.15 -3.02 -8.31
N LYS A 87 18.29 -2.22 -7.68
CA LYS A 87 17.96 -2.36 -6.25
C LYS A 87 16.47 -2.63 -6.09
N SER A 88 16.09 -3.89 -6.15
CA SER A 88 14.80 -4.33 -5.64
C SER A 88 14.93 -4.50 -4.12
N TRP A 89 14.52 -3.50 -3.38
CA TRP A 89 14.21 -3.67 -1.96
C TRP A 89 12.78 -4.20 -1.95
N GLY A 90 12.59 -5.45 -1.57
CA GLY A 90 11.25 -6.01 -1.44
C GLY A 90 10.51 -5.28 -0.34
N GLY A 91 9.37 -4.70 -0.63
CA GLY A 91 8.34 -4.12 0.21
C GLY A 91 8.65 -3.91 1.70
N ASP A 92 9.67 -3.12 2.01
CA ASP A 92 10.15 -2.95 3.37
C ASP A 92 9.10 -2.26 4.25
N VAL A 93 8.73 -2.89 5.36
CA VAL A 93 8.07 -2.22 6.46
C VAL A 93 9.01 -2.27 7.65
N ASP A 94 9.91 -1.32 7.72
CA ASP A 94 10.76 -1.09 8.87
C ASP A 94 10.02 -0.20 9.87
N GLY A 95 9.63 -0.76 10.99
CA GLY A 95 8.88 -0.03 12.01
C GLY A 95 7.96 -0.94 12.80
N THR A 96 7.38 -0.39 13.86
CA THR A 96 6.57 -1.17 14.80
C THR A 96 5.12 -0.69 14.81
N ASN A 97 4.20 -1.62 15.08
CA ASN A 97 2.78 -1.34 15.25
C ASN A 97 2.13 -0.67 14.01
N ASN A 98 2.59 -1.00 12.82
CA ASN A 98 1.93 -0.54 11.61
C ASN A 98 0.78 -1.48 11.24
N THR A 99 -0.31 -0.91 10.74
CA THR A 99 -1.46 -1.64 10.21
C THR A 99 -1.61 -1.35 8.74
N GLU A 100 -1.72 -2.39 7.93
CA GLU A 100 -1.92 -2.26 6.50
C GLU A 100 -3.08 -3.14 6.04
N ASN A 101 -4.13 -2.51 5.51
CA ASN A 101 -5.31 -3.17 4.96
C ASN A 101 -5.37 -2.91 3.46
N VAL A 102 -5.15 -3.94 2.65
CA VAL A 102 -5.13 -3.81 1.20
C VAL A 102 -6.17 -4.72 0.57
N SER A 103 -7.04 -4.14 -0.24
CA SER A 103 -8.00 -4.87 -1.06
C SER A 103 -7.85 -4.47 -2.53
N GLN A 104 -7.45 -5.42 -3.36
CA GLN A 104 -7.23 -5.22 -4.79
C GLN A 104 -8.11 -6.14 -5.61
N THR A 105 -8.70 -5.58 -6.67
CA THR A 105 -9.50 -6.34 -7.63
C THR A 105 -9.18 -5.88 -9.05
N GLY A 106 -8.84 -6.81 -9.94
CA GLY A 106 -8.77 -6.51 -11.38
C GLY A 106 -7.45 -5.96 -11.90
N GLY A 107 -6.33 -6.41 -11.43
CA GLY A 107 -5.01 -6.08 -11.97
C GLY A 107 -4.40 -4.80 -11.39
N ALA A 108 -4.69 -4.52 -10.14
CA ALA A 108 -4.16 -3.36 -9.43
C ALA A 108 -2.73 -3.59 -8.93
N THR A 109 -1.97 -2.51 -8.88
CA THR A 109 -0.61 -2.51 -8.31
C THR A 109 -0.53 -1.57 -7.12
N TYR A 110 0.02 -2.07 -6.03
CA TYR A 110 0.34 -1.29 -4.85
C TYR A 110 1.80 -1.50 -4.48
N GLY A 111 2.55 -0.43 -4.40
CA GLY A 111 3.88 -0.41 -3.81
C GLY A 111 3.83 0.22 -2.42
N ARG A 112 4.88 0.10 -1.65
CA ARG A 112 4.99 0.72 -0.33
C ARG A 112 6.43 0.83 0.14
N HIS A 113 6.62 1.54 1.23
CA HIS A 113 7.88 1.68 1.94
C HIS A 113 7.56 2.44 3.23
N ILE A 114 7.48 1.79 4.36
CA ILE A 114 6.97 2.41 5.58
C ILE A 114 8.05 2.32 6.66
N TRP A 115 8.91 3.25 6.82
CA TRP A 115 9.94 3.28 7.87
C TRP A 115 9.49 4.09 9.09
N GLY A 116 8.37 3.78 9.65
CA GLY A 116 7.83 4.50 10.78
C GLY A 116 7.00 3.62 11.68
N ASN A 117 6.48 4.18 12.76
CA ASN A 117 5.74 3.44 13.75
C ASN A 117 4.29 3.91 13.83
N SER A 118 3.40 2.96 14.14
CA SER A 118 1.98 3.22 14.40
C SER A 118 1.27 3.90 13.23
N ASN A 119 1.64 3.54 12.01
CA ASN A 119 0.96 4.02 10.81
C ASN A 119 -0.19 3.08 10.46
N THR A 120 -1.29 3.66 9.98
CA THR A 120 -2.41 2.93 9.38
C THR A 120 -2.47 3.26 7.90
N VAL A 121 -2.55 2.23 7.07
CA VAL A 121 -2.65 2.38 5.62
C VAL A 121 -3.78 1.51 5.10
N ASP A 122 -4.80 2.14 4.55
CA ASP A 122 -5.96 1.50 3.96
C ASP A 122 -6.00 1.74 2.45
N VAL A 123 -5.90 0.67 1.65
CA VAL A 123 -5.85 0.74 0.20
C VAL A 123 -6.95 -0.12 -0.42
N TYR A 124 -7.83 0.52 -1.17
CA TYR A 124 -8.93 -0.13 -1.88
C TYR A 124 -8.84 0.18 -3.38
N GLN A 125 -8.42 -0.79 -4.18
CA GLN A 125 -8.28 -0.64 -5.62
C GLN A 125 -9.20 -1.61 -6.36
N ASN A 126 -10.13 -1.07 -7.15
CA ASN A 126 -11.02 -1.85 -8.00
C ASN A 126 -10.82 -1.46 -9.47
N GLY A 127 -10.05 -2.25 -10.18
CA GLY A 127 -9.62 -2.00 -11.56
C GLY A 127 -8.10 -1.98 -11.67
N SER A 128 -7.59 -1.67 -12.86
CA SER A 128 -6.15 -1.60 -13.11
C SER A 128 -5.58 -0.25 -12.66
N HIS A 129 -5.36 -0.12 -11.38
CA HIS A 129 -4.86 1.10 -10.76
C HIS A 129 -3.45 0.92 -10.22
N THR A 130 -2.74 2.01 -10.10
CA THR A 130 -1.41 2.02 -9.48
C THR A 130 -1.42 2.99 -8.30
N HIS A 131 -0.84 2.58 -7.20
CA HIS A 131 -0.57 3.41 -6.05
C HIS A 131 0.83 3.10 -5.51
N ASN A 132 1.62 4.10 -5.33
CA ASN A 132 2.90 4.00 -4.62
C ASN A 132 2.77 4.82 -3.33
N ILE A 133 3.43 4.39 -2.29
CA ILE A 133 3.48 5.09 -1.01
C ILE A 133 4.92 5.07 -0.51
N ASP A 134 5.35 6.10 0.12
CA ASP A 134 6.53 6.16 0.98
C ASP A 134 6.09 6.85 2.25
N VAL A 135 6.36 6.38 3.42
CA VAL A 135 5.87 7.04 4.63
C VAL A 135 6.99 7.66 5.46
N HIS A 136 7.92 6.97 5.98
CA HIS A 136 9.00 7.42 6.87
C HIS A 136 8.57 8.28 8.08
N SER A 137 7.29 8.41 8.31
CA SER A 137 6.69 9.18 9.41
C SER A 137 6.04 8.26 10.42
N ASN A 138 5.62 8.80 11.56
CA ASN A 138 4.93 8.03 12.58
C ASN A 138 3.48 8.50 12.71
N SER A 139 2.61 7.59 13.13
CA SER A 139 1.21 7.86 13.42
C SER A 139 0.48 8.53 12.24
N VAL A 140 0.81 8.12 11.04
CA VAL A 140 0.11 8.54 9.82
C VAL A 140 -1.12 7.67 9.63
N ASP A 141 -2.25 8.28 9.29
CA ASP A 141 -3.44 7.62 8.79
C ASP A 141 -3.58 7.94 7.30
N HIS A 142 -3.48 6.92 6.46
CA HIS A 142 -3.51 7.08 5.01
C HIS A 142 -4.53 6.16 4.37
N GLU A 143 -5.52 6.77 3.74
CA GLU A 143 -6.56 6.08 3.02
C GLU A 143 -6.54 6.41 1.53
N ILE A 144 -6.61 5.38 0.69
CA ILE A 144 -6.78 5.55 -0.74
C ILE A 144 -7.88 4.66 -1.29
N HIS A 145 -8.77 5.27 -2.05
CA HIS A 145 -9.79 4.58 -2.83
C HIS A 145 -9.61 4.88 -4.31
N GLN A 146 -9.35 3.89 -5.10
CA GLN A 146 -9.38 3.97 -6.56
C GLN A 146 -10.47 3.04 -7.09
N SER A 147 -11.44 3.58 -7.77
CA SER A 147 -12.63 2.84 -8.19
C SER A 147 -13.03 3.22 -9.60
N GLY A 148 -13.39 2.23 -10.39
CA GLY A 148 -13.83 2.39 -11.78
C GLY A 148 -12.88 1.75 -12.78
N SER A 149 -13.06 2.03 -14.05
CA SER A 149 -12.32 1.44 -15.17
C SER A 149 -11.13 2.28 -15.66
N GLY A 150 -10.90 3.45 -15.11
CA GLY A 150 -9.80 4.33 -15.49
C GLY A 150 -8.44 3.88 -14.92
N SER A 151 -7.37 4.30 -15.56
CA SER A 151 -6.03 4.12 -15.00
C SER A 151 -5.78 5.26 -14.00
N HIS A 152 -6.22 5.07 -12.77
CA HIS A 152 -5.94 6.03 -11.71
C HIS A 152 -4.54 5.80 -11.18
N TYR A 153 -3.86 6.86 -10.84
CA TYR A 153 -2.53 6.82 -10.26
C TYR A 153 -2.50 7.78 -9.08
N ALA A 154 -2.02 7.33 -7.95
CA ALA A 154 -1.73 8.17 -6.80
C ALA A 154 -0.33 7.81 -6.29
N HIS A 155 0.50 8.78 -6.15
CA HIS A 155 1.81 8.66 -5.49
C HIS A 155 1.76 9.54 -4.25
N THR A 156 2.00 8.97 -3.10
CA THR A 156 1.95 9.70 -1.83
C THR A 156 3.31 9.59 -1.17
N TYR A 157 3.74 10.60 -0.44
CA TYR A 157 5.11 10.70 0.01
C TYR A 157 5.15 11.54 1.28
N PHE A 158 5.36 10.97 2.42
CA PHE A 158 5.28 11.65 3.71
C PHE A 158 6.65 11.98 4.25
N TYR A 159 7.70 11.96 3.88
CA TYR A 159 9.02 12.08 4.47
C TYR A 159 9.16 13.01 5.67
N GLY A 160 9.90 12.56 6.63
CA GLY A 160 10.33 13.33 7.80
C GLY A 160 9.25 13.47 8.87
N SER A 161 9.04 14.64 9.38
CA SER A 161 8.25 14.86 10.60
C SER A 161 6.76 15.14 10.37
N ALA A 162 6.18 14.76 9.24
CA ALA A 162 4.74 14.85 9.01
C ALA A 162 3.93 13.87 9.91
N THR A 163 4.44 13.61 11.10
CA THR A 163 3.86 12.74 12.13
C THR A 163 2.44 13.17 12.48
N GLY A 164 1.53 12.21 12.53
CA GLY A 164 0.13 12.46 12.82
C GLY A 164 -0.67 13.02 11.65
N SER A 165 -0.15 12.95 10.43
CA SER A 165 -0.92 13.36 9.25
C SER A 165 -2.02 12.35 8.93
N ASP A 166 -3.14 12.89 8.47
CA ASP A 166 -4.32 12.16 8.05
C ASP A 166 -4.61 12.49 6.58
N THR A 167 -4.69 11.49 5.73
CA THR A 167 -4.86 11.69 4.29
C THR A 167 -5.90 10.74 3.71
N SER A 168 -6.86 11.30 3.00
CA SER A 168 -7.82 10.55 2.22
C SER A 168 -7.77 10.99 0.76
N ILE A 169 -7.48 10.03 -0.13
CA ILE A 169 -7.39 10.25 -1.57
C ILE A 169 -8.40 9.34 -2.26
N MET A 170 -9.41 9.92 -2.87
CA MET A 170 -10.43 9.22 -3.62
C MET A 170 -10.37 9.60 -5.08
N GLN A 171 -10.10 8.62 -5.94
CA GLN A 171 -10.12 8.76 -7.40
C GLN A 171 -11.15 7.79 -7.98
N ARG A 172 -12.15 8.30 -8.71
CA ARG A 172 -13.23 7.45 -9.23
C ARG A 172 -13.81 7.97 -10.53
N GLY A 173 -14.41 7.06 -11.28
CA GLY A 173 -15.01 7.35 -12.58
C GLY A 173 -14.24 6.76 -13.73
N SER A 174 -14.53 7.16 -14.95
CA SER A 174 -13.89 6.63 -16.15
C SER A 174 -12.73 7.49 -16.66
N GLY A 175 -12.47 8.62 -16.04
CA GLY A 175 -11.32 9.47 -16.35
C GLY A 175 -10.02 8.88 -15.81
N ASN A 176 -8.92 9.17 -16.48
CA ASN A 176 -7.59 8.87 -15.97
C ASN A 176 -7.17 9.98 -15.00
N HIS A 177 -7.24 9.70 -13.72
CA HIS A 177 -6.89 10.66 -12.69
C HIS A 177 -5.45 10.46 -12.22
N ASN A 178 -4.79 11.55 -11.89
CA ASN A 178 -3.42 11.54 -11.39
C ASN A 178 -3.32 12.41 -10.14
N ALA A 179 -2.72 11.91 -9.10
CA ALA A 179 -2.35 12.68 -7.92
C ALA A 179 -0.91 12.34 -7.53
N GLN A 180 -0.12 13.36 -7.29
CA GLN A 180 1.20 13.25 -6.69
C GLN A 180 1.22 14.16 -5.48
N ILE A 181 1.52 13.61 -4.31
CA ILE A 181 1.37 14.32 -3.06
C ILE A 181 2.64 14.12 -2.25
N GLN A 182 3.13 15.19 -1.70
CA GLN A 182 4.28 15.22 -0.81
C GLN A 182 3.91 16.05 0.42
N LEU A 183 3.91 15.42 1.58
CA LEU A 183 3.61 16.07 2.84
C LEU A 183 4.86 16.09 3.71
N GLN A 184 5.26 17.27 4.10
CA GLN A 184 6.46 17.49 4.91
C GLN A 184 6.14 18.51 6.02
N GLY A 185 7.08 18.71 6.91
CA GLY A 185 6.99 19.71 7.94
C GLY A 185 6.96 19.16 9.35
N ASN A 186 6.97 20.05 10.33
CA ASN A 186 7.08 19.68 11.74
C ASN A 186 5.73 19.34 12.39
N TYR A 187 4.64 19.59 11.68
CA TYR A 187 3.27 19.42 12.19
C TYR A 187 2.40 18.64 11.22
N PRO A 188 1.33 18.00 11.72
CA PRO A 188 0.48 17.15 10.90
C PRO A 188 -0.25 17.92 9.80
N THR A 189 -0.55 17.24 8.72
CA THR A 189 -1.41 17.73 7.64
C THR A 189 -2.63 16.82 7.49
N THR A 190 -3.82 17.42 7.47
CA THR A 190 -5.03 16.72 7.03
C THR A 190 -5.26 17.04 5.57
N LEU A 191 -5.31 16.00 4.72
CA LEU A 191 -5.56 16.12 3.30
C LEU A 191 -6.80 15.31 2.89
N ASN A 192 -7.71 16.00 2.20
CA ASN A 192 -8.84 15.33 1.53
C ASN A 192 -8.81 15.68 0.04
N LEU A 193 -8.57 14.69 -0.82
CA LEU A 193 -8.59 14.83 -2.27
C LEU A 193 -9.67 13.95 -2.88
N LEU A 194 -10.60 14.56 -3.61
CA LEU A 194 -11.56 13.86 -4.45
C LEU A 194 -11.34 14.24 -5.91
N GLN A 195 -11.08 13.24 -6.76
CA GLN A 195 -11.07 13.36 -8.22
C GLN A 195 -12.12 12.41 -8.79
N GLU A 196 -13.13 12.94 -9.48
CA GLU A 196 -14.18 12.11 -10.02
C GLU A 196 -14.65 12.58 -11.41
N GLY A 197 -15.27 11.66 -12.14
CA GLY A 197 -15.90 11.93 -13.43
C GLY A 197 -15.21 11.23 -14.60
N SER A 198 -15.58 11.64 -15.81
CA SER A 198 -15.10 11.01 -17.05
C SER A 198 -13.91 11.74 -17.70
N THR A 199 -13.59 12.92 -17.24
CA THR A 199 -12.42 13.70 -17.73
C THR A 199 -11.20 13.43 -16.90
N ASN A 200 -10.03 13.45 -17.53
CA ASN A 200 -8.78 13.28 -16.82
C ASN A 200 -8.53 14.44 -15.84
N LYS A 201 -8.12 14.11 -14.65
CA LYS A 201 -7.79 15.08 -13.60
C LYS A 201 -6.33 14.92 -13.20
N SER A 202 -5.66 16.03 -12.94
CA SER A 202 -4.31 16.01 -12.36
C SER A 202 -4.26 16.92 -11.15
N TYR A 203 -3.61 16.45 -10.11
CA TYR A 203 -3.38 17.22 -8.90
C TYR A 203 -1.98 16.94 -8.37
N THR A 204 -1.24 17.98 -8.07
CA THR A 204 0.07 17.88 -7.43
C THR A 204 0.08 18.80 -6.21
N LEU A 205 0.45 18.25 -5.07
CA LEU A 205 0.59 18.98 -3.83
C LEU A 205 2.00 18.77 -3.28
N THR A 206 2.63 19.87 -2.89
CA THR A 206 3.77 19.84 -1.97
C THR A 206 3.40 20.72 -0.77
N GLN A 207 3.20 20.10 0.38
CA GLN A 207 2.82 20.76 1.61
C GLN A 207 3.96 20.65 2.63
N ASN A 208 4.38 21.78 3.16
CA ASN A 208 5.33 21.86 4.28
C ASN A 208 4.66 22.57 5.45
N CYS A 209 4.13 21.76 6.38
CA CYS A 209 3.37 22.29 7.52
C CYS A 209 4.30 22.75 8.65
N GLN A 210 4.29 24.06 8.92
CA GLN A 210 5.11 24.69 9.96
C GLN A 210 4.29 25.32 11.09
N THR A 211 2.96 25.19 11.04
CA THR A 211 2.08 25.76 12.06
C THR A 211 1.75 24.75 13.15
N THR A 212 1.84 25.14 14.40
CA THR A 212 1.59 24.27 15.56
C THR A 212 0.17 23.70 15.63
N THR A 213 -0.78 24.33 14.95
CA THR A 213 -2.17 23.85 14.85
C THR A 213 -2.38 22.80 13.76
N GLY A 214 -1.32 22.47 13.00
CA GLY A 214 -1.42 21.62 11.82
C GLY A 214 -1.89 22.38 10.57
N CYS A 215 -1.89 21.69 9.45
CA CYS A 215 -2.33 22.21 8.16
C CYS A 215 -3.52 21.39 7.63
N SER A 216 -4.37 22.01 6.83
CA SER A 216 -5.49 21.31 6.19
C SER A 216 -5.60 21.71 4.72
N VAL A 217 -5.77 20.70 3.87
CA VAL A 217 -5.99 20.85 2.43
C VAL A 217 -7.21 20.02 2.03
N SER A 218 -8.16 20.63 1.34
CA SER A 218 -9.31 19.92 0.78
C SER A 218 -9.52 20.33 -0.67
N VAL A 219 -9.55 19.36 -1.56
CA VAL A 219 -9.66 19.56 -3.01
C VAL A 219 -10.71 18.61 -3.60
N THR A 220 -11.60 19.16 -4.39
CA THR A 220 -12.58 18.42 -5.17
C THR A 220 -12.46 18.82 -6.63
N GLN A 221 -12.26 17.83 -7.50
CA GLN A 221 -12.25 17.96 -8.97
C GLN A 221 -13.31 17.04 -9.57
N GLN A 222 -14.32 17.64 -10.22
CA GLN A 222 -15.45 16.94 -10.84
C GLN A 222 -15.49 17.16 -12.35
#